data_9857170f048b4791800cb67c0cc20b55
#
_entry.id   9857170f048b4791800cb67c0cc20b55
#
_cell.length_a   1.000
_cell.length_b   1.000
_cell.length_c   1.000
_cell.angle_alpha   90.00
_cell.angle_beta   90.00
_cell.angle_gamma   90.00
#
_symmetry.space_group_name_H-M   'P 1'
#
loop_
_entity.id
_entity.type
_entity.pdbx_description
1 polymer ?
#
loop_
_entity_poly.entity_id
_entity_poly.type
_entity_poly.pdbx_seq_one_letter_code
_entity_poly.pdbx_strand_id
1 'polypeptide(L)'
;MGEKRERVKQKLYDFICDEQYKPMRLKDIRFLLQVKDADKKRVEEALNELVEEGKITVTPKGKYKKLDDKFLVGDYIGNKKGYGFVRVEGYKDDFFIPAKFSMGAFHGDRVMIAPDSYTKQGKSTEAKVTQILKRGLTTIVGTYDKQQNFGFVIPDNQKVADDIFVAKKDSMGAMTGHKVVCRITNYGADHKSPEGEIIEILGHVNDPGTDILSVVRAYDIPVEYPDKVMDSLKDIPDEVDEADFVGRTDFRALPTVTIDGEDAKDLDDAITLSFEDGVYTLGVHLSLIHISEPTRRRGI
;
A
#
# COMPACT_ATOMS: atom_id res chain seq x y z
N MET A 1 17.13 11.37 -5.64
CA MET A 1 16.94 10.07 -6.34
C MET A 1 15.76 10.08 -7.31
N GLY A 2 14.68 10.80 -7.03
CA GLY A 2 13.46 10.86 -7.87
C GLY A 2 13.66 11.35 -9.30
N GLU A 3 14.35 12.48 -9.48
CA GLU A 3 14.54 13.09 -10.82
C GLU A 3 15.27 12.19 -11.83
N LYS A 4 16.29 11.44 -11.38
CA LYS A 4 17.01 10.50 -12.27
C LYS A 4 16.13 9.34 -12.73
N ARG A 5 15.20 8.87 -11.86
CA ARG A 5 14.26 7.80 -12.16
C ARG A 5 13.23 8.26 -13.19
N GLU A 6 12.64 9.44 -12.96
CA GLU A 6 11.65 10.01 -13.87
C GLU A 6 12.25 10.29 -15.26
N ARG A 7 13.47 10.76 -15.32
CA ARG A 7 14.19 10.99 -16.59
C ARG A 7 14.44 9.69 -17.37
N VAL A 8 14.72 8.58 -16.69
CA VAL A 8 14.88 7.25 -17.33
C VAL A 8 13.54 6.78 -17.87
N LYS A 9 12.47 6.90 -17.07
CA LYS A 9 11.11 6.52 -17.46
C LYS A 9 10.65 7.31 -18.69
N GLN A 10 10.84 8.62 -18.72
CA GLN A 10 10.48 9.44 -19.86
C GLN A 10 11.23 9.04 -21.13
N LYS A 11 12.54 8.81 -21.06
CA LYS A 11 13.33 8.36 -22.22
C LYS A 11 12.88 7.00 -22.75
N LEU A 12 12.50 6.07 -21.89
CA LEU A 12 11.97 4.76 -22.30
C LEU A 12 10.60 4.92 -22.96
N TYR A 13 9.76 5.80 -22.44
CA TYR A 13 8.45 6.09 -23.02
C TYR A 13 8.59 6.69 -24.40
N ASP A 14 9.42 7.72 -24.57
CA ASP A 14 9.68 8.38 -25.85
C ASP A 14 10.22 7.38 -26.87
N PHE A 15 11.15 6.50 -26.47
CA PHE A 15 11.70 5.45 -27.32
C PHE A 15 10.64 4.46 -27.78
N ILE A 16 9.71 4.04 -26.88
CA ILE A 16 8.66 3.06 -27.23
C ILE A 16 7.54 3.70 -28.05
N CYS A 17 7.35 5.03 -27.94
CA CYS A 17 6.36 5.78 -28.71
C CYS A 17 6.86 6.29 -30.06
N ASP A 18 8.13 6.09 -30.39
CA ASP A 18 8.71 6.46 -31.68
C ASP A 18 8.02 5.70 -32.81
N GLU A 19 7.74 6.38 -33.94
CA GLU A 19 7.05 5.82 -35.10
C GLU A 19 7.78 4.63 -35.73
N GLN A 20 9.12 4.58 -35.61
CA GLN A 20 9.95 3.50 -36.12
C GLN A 20 10.11 2.33 -35.14
N TYR A 21 9.58 2.47 -33.90
CA TYR A 21 9.69 1.45 -32.88
C TYR A 21 8.91 0.19 -33.26
N LYS A 22 9.58 -0.95 -33.18
CA LYS A 22 8.92 -2.27 -33.30
C LYS A 22 8.88 -2.94 -31.94
N PRO A 23 7.77 -3.59 -31.54
CA PRO A 23 7.65 -4.24 -30.26
C PRO A 23 8.82 -5.19 -29.95
N MET A 24 9.54 -4.93 -28.85
CA MET A 24 10.78 -5.61 -28.47
C MET A 24 10.67 -6.19 -27.07
N ARG A 25 11.47 -7.22 -26.76
CA ARG A 25 11.63 -7.76 -25.41
C ARG A 25 12.60 -6.89 -24.60
N LEU A 26 12.52 -6.98 -23.29
CA LEU A 26 13.42 -6.27 -22.37
C LEU A 26 14.90 -6.39 -22.75
N LYS A 27 15.35 -7.59 -23.10
CA LYS A 27 16.74 -7.83 -23.52
C LYS A 27 17.16 -7.01 -24.75
N ASP A 28 16.24 -6.89 -25.72
CA ASP A 28 16.49 -6.20 -26.98
C ASP A 28 16.51 -4.67 -26.75
N ILE A 29 15.62 -4.15 -25.88
CA ILE A 29 15.60 -2.75 -25.44
C ILE A 29 16.92 -2.41 -24.71
N ARG A 30 17.35 -3.25 -23.78
CA ARG A 30 18.62 -3.07 -23.07
C ARG A 30 19.82 -3.04 -24.01
N PHE A 31 19.83 -3.90 -25.00
CA PHE A 31 20.91 -3.97 -26.00
C PHE A 31 20.95 -2.70 -26.86
N LEU A 32 19.82 -2.28 -27.42
CA LEU A 32 19.74 -1.08 -28.28
C LEU A 32 20.09 0.20 -27.52
N LEU A 33 19.64 0.33 -26.26
CA LEU A 33 19.93 1.49 -25.42
C LEU A 33 21.30 1.41 -24.72
N GLN A 34 22.09 0.37 -25.00
CA GLN A 34 23.43 0.15 -24.41
C GLN A 34 23.41 0.27 -22.86
N VAL A 35 22.39 -0.33 -22.24
CA VAL A 35 22.19 -0.25 -20.78
C VAL A 35 23.31 -0.98 -20.04
N LYS A 36 24.04 -0.27 -19.16
CA LYS A 36 25.07 -0.85 -18.33
C LYS A 36 24.48 -1.84 -17.33
N ASP A 37 25.26 -2.83 -16.90
CA ASP A 37 24.80 -3.87 -15.96
C ASP A 37 24.24 -3.30 -14.66
N ALA A 38 24.85 -2.24 -14.13
CA ALA A 38 24.37 -1.54 -12.94
C ALA A 38 22.97 -0.90 -13.08
N ASP A 39 22.53 -0.58 -14.30
CA ASP A 39 21.28 0.10 -14.57
C ASP A 39 20.18 -0.85 -15.05
N LYS A 40 20.46 -2.15 -15.24
CA LYS A 40 19.49 -3.14 -15.74
C LYS A 40 18.21 -3.18 -14.92
N LYS A 41 18.34 -3.24 -13.60
CA LYS A 41 17.20 -3.28 -12.67
C LYS A 41 16.38 -2.00 -12.75
N ARG A 42 17.02 -0.84 -12.85
CA ARG A 42 16.35 0.45 -12.97
C ARG A 42 15.51 0.56 -14.25
N VAL A 43 16.03 0.06 -15.38
CA VAL A 43 15.29 0.04 -16.66
C VAL A 43 14.08 -0.88 -16.57
N GLU A 44 14.20 -2.03 -15.94
CA GLU A 44 13.09 -2.96 -15.73
C GLU A 44 12.00 -2.36 -14.84
N GLU A 45 12.38 -1.77 -13.71
CA GLU A 45 11.47 -1.06 -12.81
C GLU A 45 10.74 0.08 -13.54
N ALA A 46 11.45 0.89 -14.32
CA ALA A 46 10.85 1.99 -15.09
C ALA A 46 9.87 1.49 -16.17
N LEU A 47 10.16 0.38 -16.84
CA LEU A 47 9.22 -0.22 -17.80
C LEU A 47 7.99 -0.78 -17.10
N ASN A 48 8.15 -1.42 -15.94
CA ASN A 48 7.01 -1.92 -15.17
C ASN A 48 6.11 -0.77 -14.68
N GLU A 49 6.69 0.35 -14.24
CA GLU A 49 5.93 1.55 -13.89
C GLU A 49 5.15 2.10 -15.07
N LEU A 50 5.75 2.19 -16.26
CA LEU A 50 5.05 2.65 -17.46
C LEU A 50 3.88 1.73 -17.85
N VAL A 51 4.01 0.42 -17.58
CA VAL A 51 2.90 -0.55 -17.77
C VAL A 51 1.81 -0.31 -16.71
N GLU A 52 2.18 -0.15 -15.44
CA GLU A 52 1.25 0.13 -14.34
C GLU A 52 0.52 1.48 -14.52
N GLU A 53 1.20 2.48 -15.07
CA GLU A 53 0.60 3.78 -15.43
C GLU A 53 -0.30 3.72 -16.68
N GLY A 54 -0.31 2.60 -17.39
CA GLY A 54 -1.11 2.46 -18.61
C GLY A 54 -0.56 3.23 -19.82
N LYS A 55 0.72 3.59 -19.82
CA LYS A 55 1.38 4.28 -20.95
C LYS A 55 1.86 3.31 -22.02
N ILE A 56 2.30 2.15 -21.59
CA ILE A 56 2.74 1.06 -22.47
C ILE A 56 2.09 -0.26 -22.04
N THR A 57 2.20 -1.30 -22.87
CA THR A 57 1.72 -2.63 -22.53
C THR A 57 2.73 -3.70 -22.94
N VAL A 58 2.58 -4.90 -22.36
CA VAL A 58 3.38 -6.09 -22.71
C VAL A 58 2.51 -7.10 -23.44
N THR A 59 2.94 -7.50 -24.60
CA THR A 59 2.24 -8.54 -25.39
C THR A 59 2.41 -9.91 -24.76
N PRO A 60 1.58 -10.93 -25.08
CA PRO A 60 1.75 -12.31 -24.60
C PRO A 60 3.13 -12.92 -24.92
N LYS A 61 3.84 -12.38 -25.89
CA LYS A 61 5.22 -12.79 -26.26
C LYS A 61 6.30 -12.04 -25.46
N GLY A 62 5.93 -11.25 -24.44
CA GLY A 62 6.86 -10.49 -23.60
C GLY A 62 7.48 -9.28 -24.31
N LYS A 63 6.80 -8.68 -25.29
CA LYS A 63 7.28 -7.51 -26.01
C LYS A 63 6.55 -6.25 -25.54
N TYR A 64 7.30 -5.19 -25.29
CA TYR A 64 6.76 -3.88 -24.90
C TYR A 64 6.28 -3.12 -26.14
N LYS A 65 5.16 -2.42 -26.02
CA LYS A 65 4.60 -1.53 -27.05
C LYS A 65 3.78 -0.42 -26.41
N LYS A 66 3.55 0.70 -27.11
CA LYS A 66 2.59 1.73 -26.71
C LYS A 66 1.21 1.09 -26.46
N LEU A 67 0.51 1.56 -25.43
CA LEU A 67 -0.87 1.15 -25.19
C LEU A 67 -1.75 1.67 -26.34
N ASP A 68 -2.65 0.83 -26.81
CA ASP A 68 -3.61 1.16 -27.84
C ASP A 68 -4.78 1.94 -27.19
N ASP A 69 -5.24 3.03 -27.80
CA ASP A 69 -6.27 3.94 -27.25
C ASP A 69 -7.61 3.26 -26.93
N LYS A 70 -7.84 2.06 -27.47
CA LYS A 70 -9.02 1.24 -27.16
C LYS A 70 -8.95 0.56 -25.79
N PHE A 71 -7.82 0.56 -25.12
CA PHE A 71 -7.64 0.00 -23.79
C PHE A 71 -7.44 1.10 -22.77
N LEU A 72 -7.95 0.87 -21.57
CA LEU A 72 -7.76 1.74 -20.42
C LEU A 72 -7.12 0.95 -19.28
N VAL A 73 -6.43 1.65 -18.40
CA VAL A 73 -5.82 1.04 -17.21
C VAL A 73 -6.38 1.72 -15.97
N GLY A 74 -6.78 0.90 -14.99
CA GLY A 74 -7.38 1.39 -13.75
C GLY A 74 -7.29 0.38 -12.61
N ASP A 75 -7.83 0.77 -11.46
CA ASP A 75 -7.83 -0.02 -10.25
C ASP A 75 -9.15 -0.77 -10.10
N TYR A 76 -9.08 -2.09 -9.95
CA TYR A 76 -10.23 -2.97 -9.83
C TYR A 76 -10.81 -2.92 -8.41
N ILE A 77 -12.07 -2.62 -8.30
CA ILE A 77 -12.86 -2.59 -7.07
C ILE A 77 -13.79 -3.79 -7.10
N GLY A 78 -13.43 -4.84 -6.36
CA GLY A 78 -14.24 -6.05 -6.29
C GLY A 78 -15.52 -5.89 -5.48
N ASN A 79 -16.41 -6.86 -5.62
CA ASN A 79 -17.66 -6.97 -4.87
C ASN A 79 -17.91 -8.43 -4.50
N LYS A 80 -18.47 -8.69 -3.31
CA LYS A 80 -18.78 -10.05 -2.82
C LYS A 80 -19.67 -10.89 -3.75
N LYS A 81 -20.42 -10.23 -4.65
CA LYS A 81 -21.25 -10.91 -5.66
C LYS A 81 -20.48 -11.32 -6.93
N GLY A 82 -19.15 -11.16 -6.95
CA GLY A 82 -18.26 -11.56 -8.04
C GLY A 82 -18.11 -10.57 -9.19
N TYR A 83 -18.97 -9.55 -9.31
CA TYR A 83 -18.73 -8.43 -10.24
C TYR A 83 -17.81 -7.40 -9.62
N GLY A 84 -17.32 -6.47 -10.42
CA GLY A 84 -16.51 -5.36 -9.92
C GLY A 84 -16.67 -4.10 -10.74
N PHE A 85 -15.88 -3.10 -10.37
CA PHE A 85 -15.75 -1.84 -11.07
C PHE A 85 -14.29 -1.53 -11.30
N VAL A 86 -13.98 -0.79 -12.36
CA VAL A 86 -12.61 -0.30 -12.60
C VAL A 86 -12.64 1.22 -12.60
N ARG A 87 -11.88 1.81 -11.68
CA ARG A 87 -11.66 3.25 -11.62
C ARG A 87 -10.49 3.61 -12.50
N VAL A 88 -10.75 4.46 -13.49
CA VAL A 88 -9.75 4.97 -14.43
C VAL A 88 -9.56 6.46 -14.18
N GLU A 89 -8.31 6.87 -14.05
CA GLU A 89 -7.98 8.28 -13.86
C GLU A 89 -8.46 9.14 -15.05
N GLY A 90 -9.05 10.29 -14.78
CA GLY A 90 -9.62 11.18 -15.79
C GLY A 90 -11.05 10.84 -16.23
N TYR A 91 -11.63 9.75 -15.76
CA TYR A 91 -13.03 9.40 -16.00
C TYR A 91 -13.87 9.67 -14.75
N LYS A 92 -15.09 10.23 -14.96
CA LYS A 92 -15.99 10.57 -13.86
C LYS A 92 -16.64 9.34 -13.22
N ASP A 93 -16.99 8.36 -14.04
CA ASP A 93 -17.71 7.16 -13.64
C ASP A 93 -16.81 5.92 -13.76
N ASP A 94 -16.94 5.01 -12.80
CA ASP A 94 -16.23 3.73 -12.80
C ASP A 94 -16.83 2.79 -13.89
N PHE A 95 -15.98 1.98 -14.51
CA PHE A 95 -16.40 1.00 -15.51
C PHE A 95 -16.92 -0.26 -14.83
N PHE A 96 -18.11 -0.71 -15.17
CA PHE A 96 -18.71 -1.94 -14.65
C PHE A 96 -18.09 -3.18 -15.30
N ILE A 97 -17.65 -4.14 -14.45
CA ILE A 97 -17.07 -5.40 -14.89
C ILE A 97 -17.97 -6.56 -14.44
N PRO A 98 -18.74 -7.18 -15.36
CA PRO A 98 -19.48 -8.39 -15.05
C PRO A 98 -18.55 -9.52 -14.55
N ALA A 99 -19.03 -10.37 -13.64
CA ALA A 99 -18.24 -11.46 -13.04
C ALA A 99 -17.52 -12.33 -14.08
N LYS A 100 -18.21 -12.69 -15.18
CA LYS A 100 -17.66 -13.50 -16.29
C LYS A 100 -16.52 -12.82 -17.06
N PHE A 101 -16.33 -11.51 -16.87
CA PHE A 101 -15.30 -10.71 -17.55
C PHE A 101 -14.25 -10.15 -16.59
N SER A 102 -14.25 -10.58 -15.33
CA SER A 102 -13.26 -10.15 -14.33
C SER A 102 -11.87 -10.76 -14.55
N MET A 103 -11.76 -11.86 -15.27
CA MET A 103 -10.48 -12.56 -15.51
C MET A 103 -9.73 -12.93 -14.22
N GLY A 104 -10.45 -13.19 -13.11
CA GLY A 104 -9.86 -13.46 -11.80
C GLY A 104 -9.18 -12.23 -11.17
N ALA A 105 -9.65 -11.02 -11.49
CA ALA A 105 -9.21 -9.79 -10.85
C ALA A 105 -9.71 -9.72 -9.40
N PHE A 106 -8.81 -9.36 -8.50
CA PHE A 106 -9.06 -9.12 -7.08
C PHE A 106 -9.15 -7.62 -6.79
N HIS A 107 -9.81 -7.29 -5.69
CA HIS A 107 -9.87 -5.90 -5.21
C HIS A 107 -8.46 -5.31 -5.06
N GLY A 108 -8.27 -4.10 -5.61
CA GLY A 108 -6.99 -3.40 -5.60
C GLY A 108 -6.03 -3.79 -6.73
N ASP A 109 -6.39 -4.78 -7.57
CA ASP A 109 -5.56 -5.11 -8.73
C ASP A 109 -5.52 -3.95 -9.72
N ARG A 110 -4.35 -3.66 -10.25
CA ARG A 110 -4.17 -2.77 -11.39
C ARG A 110 -4.44 -3.58 -12.66
N VAL A 111 -5.45 -3.18 -13.43
CA VAL A 111 -5.94 -3.97 -14.58
C VAL A 111 -6.02 -3.14 -15.85
N MET A 112 -5.87 -3.81 -16.98
CA MET A 112 -6.17 -3.26 -18.29
C MET A 112 -7.55 -3.74 -18.71
N ILE A 113 -8.39 -2.82 -19.15
CA ILE A 113 -9.77 -3.09 -19.58
C ILE A 113 -9.99 -2.67 -21.02
N ALA A 114 -10.93 -3.35 -21.67
CA ALA A 114 -11.51 -2.95 -22.94
C ALA A 114 -12.97 -2.53 -22.69
N PRO A 115 -13.29 -1.24 -22.79
CA PRO A 115 -14.67 -0.76 -22.71
C PRO A 115 -15.52 -1.32 -23.85
N ASP A 116 -16.79 -1.62 -23.54
CA ASP A 116 -17.77 -1.97 -24.56
C ASP A 116 -18.33 -0.67 -25.19
N SER A 117 -18.30 -0.57 -26.51
CA SER A 117 -18.78 0.60 -27.26
C SER A 117 -20.31 0.73 -27.26
N TYR A 118 -21.04 -0.28 -26.79
CA TYR A 118 -22.51 -0.30 -26.75
C TYR A 118 -23.09 0.02 -25.37
N THR A 119 -22.73 1.16 -24.79
CA THR A 119 -23.35 1.57 -23.53
C THR A 119 -24.72 2.18 -23.75
N LYS A 120 -25.76 1.60 -23.12
CA LYS A 120 -27.10 2.21 -23.08
C LYS A 120 -27.04 3.49 -22.23
N GLN A 121 -27.61 4.58 -22.75
CA GLN A 121 -27.70 5.86 -22.04
C GLN A 121 -28.20 5.66 -20.59
N GLY A 122 -27.47 6.16 -19.59
CA GLY A 122 -27.84 6.13 -18.18
C GLY A 122 -27.33 4.93 -17.36
N LYS A 123 -26.49 4.04 -17.92
CA LYS A 123 -25.80 2.99 -17.17
C LYS A 123 -24.28 3.19 -17.22
N SER A 124 -23.59 2.75 -16.17
CA SER A 124 -22.13 2.65 -16.18
C SER A 124 -21.65 1.89 -17.41
N THR A 125 -20.59 2.38 -18.05
CA THR A 125 -20.01 1.70 -19.21
C THR A 125 -19.53 0.33 -18.81
N GLU A 126 -20.03 -0.72 -19.49
CA GLU A 126 -19.51 -2.06 -19.29
C GLU A 126 -18.12 -2.19 -19.92
N ALA A 127 -17.25 -2.94 -19.25
CA ALA A 127 -15.93 -3.26 -19.76
C ALA A 127 -15.57 -4.70 -19.39
N LYS A 128 -14.51 -5.20 -20.01
CA LYS A 128 -13.91 -6.50 -19.69
C LYS A 128 -12.45 -6.33 -19.34
N VAL A 129 -12.00 -7.02 -18.30
CA VAL A 129 -10.58 -7.13 -17.98
C VAL A 129 -9.91 -7.93 -19.08
N THR A 130 -8.82 -7.40 -19.62
CA THR A 130 -8.02 -8.05 -20.67
C THR A 130 -6.66 -8.49 -20.17
N GLN A 131 -6.19 -7.86 -19.10
CA GLN A 131 -4.92 -8.21 -18.45
C GLN A 131 -4.90 -7.69 -17.01
N ILE A 132 -4.33 -8.47 -16.10
CA ILE A 132 -3.97 -8.03 -14.77
C ILE A 132 -2.51 -7.58 -14.83
N LEU A 133 -2.26 -6.31 -14.52
CA LEU A 133 -0.94 -5.69 -14.63
C LEU A 133 -0.16 -5.86 -13.32
N LYS A 134 -0.86 -5.71 -12.19
CA LYS A 134 -0.30 -5.83 -10.85
C LYS A 134 -1.35 -6.33 -9.88
N ARG A 135 -0.96 -7.22 -8.99
CA ARG A 135 -1.81 -7.67 -7.90
C ARG A 135 -1.84 -6.65 -6.77
N GLY A 136 -3.03 -6.31 -6.30
CA GLY A 136 -3.23 -5.37 -5.20
C GLY A 136 -3.13 -6.04 -3.84
N LEU A 137 -3.79 -7.20 -3.69
CA LEU A 137 -3.79 -7.97 -2.45
C LEU A 137 -2.90 -9.20 -2.61
N THR A 138 -1.89 -9.35 -1.78
CA THR A 138 -1.03 -10.54 -1.67
C THR A 138 -1.35 -11.35 -0.42
N THR A 139 -1.93 -10.69 0.58
CA THR A 139 -2.38 -11.28 1.84
C THR A 139 -3.83 -10.90 2.11
N ILE A 140 -4.54 -11.75 2.83
CA ILE A 140 -5.92 -11.54 3.24
C ILE A 140 -6.06 -11.93 4.70
N VAL A 141 -6.76 -11.11 5.47
CA VAL A 141 -7.24 -11.46 6.81
C VAL A 141 -8.64 -12.02 6.69
N GLY A 142 -8.89 -13.10 7.41
CA GLY A 142 -10.19 -13.74 7.39
C GLY A 142 -10.35 -14.79 8.50
N THR A 143 -11.51 -15.42 8.51
CA THR A 143 -11.82 -16.50 9.47
C THR A 143 -11.61 -17.84 8.80
N TYR A 144 -10.83 -18.71 9.44
CA TYR A 144 -10.58 -20.05 8.94
C TYR A 144 -11.72 -21.00 9.30
N ASP A 145 -12.21 -21.72 8.30
CA ASP A 145 -13.17 -22.83 8.44
C ASP A 145 -12.50 -24.12 8.02
N LYS A 146 -12.25 -25.00 9.02
CA LYS A 146 -11.52 -26.24 8.84
C LYS A 146 -12.45 -27.36 8.37
N GLN A 147 -12.04 -28.07 7.35
CA GLN A 147 -12.60 -29.32 6.88
C GLN A 147 -11.67 -30.50 7.21
N GLN A 148 -12.03 -31.70 6.82
CA GLN A 148 -11.29 -32.94 7.17
C GLN A 148 -9.83 -32.92 6.65
N ASN A 149 -9.61 -32.55 5.39
CA ASN A 149 -8.31 -32.57 4.71
C ASN A 149 -7.88 -31.23 4.12
N PHE A 150 -8.66 -30.18 4.30
CA PHE A 150 -8.43 -28.82 3.81
C PHE A 150 -9.23 -27.84 4.66
N GLY A 151 -9.23 -26.59 4.29
CA GLY A 151 -10.12 -25.57 4.86
C GLY A 151 -10.25 -24.40 3.93
N PHE A 152 -11.04 -23.43 4.37
CA PHE A 152 -11.23 -22.18 3.67
C PHE A 152 -10.95 -21.01 4.61
N VAL A 153 -10.33 -19.97 4.09
CA VAL A 153 -10.30 -18.66 4.74
C VAL A 153 -11.40 -17.82 4.13
N ILE A 154 -12.38 -17.46 4.95
CA ILE A 154 -13.48 -16.56 4.61
C ILE A 154 -12.98 -15.13 4.81
N PRO A 155 -12.78 -14.33 3.74
CA PRO A 155 -12.22 -12.99 3.85
C PRO A 155 -13.11 -12.03 4.65
N ASP A 156 -12.51 -11.23 5.53
CA ASP A 156 -13.20 -10.15 6.22
C ASP A 156 -13.56 -9.00 5.26
N ASN A 157 -12.73 -8.82 4.24
CA ASN A 157 -12.93 -7.80 3.23
C ASN A 157 -14.09 -8.17 2.28
N GLN A 158 -15.22 -7.46 2.40
CA GLN A 158 -16.43 -7.67 1.58
C GLN A 158 -16.23 -7.37 0.08
N LYS A 159 -15.06 -6.89 -0.33
CA LYS A 159 -14.69 -6.66 -1.73
C LYS A 159 -13.99 -7.87 -2.36
N VAL A 160 -13.72 -8.91 -1.58
CA VAL A 160 -13.22 -10.21 -2.06
C VAL A 160 -14.41 -11.17 -2.13
N ALA A 161 -14.63 -11.74 -3.32
CA ALA A 161 -15.81 -12.55 -3.60
C ALA A 161 -15.67 -13.99 -3.10
N ASP A 162 -14.51 -14.57 -3.32
CA ASP A 162 -14.29 -16.00 -3.13
C ASP A 162 -13.55 -16.28 -1.81
N ASP A 163 -13.93 -17.41 -1.17
CA ASP A 163 -13.19 -17.97 -0.07
C ASP A 163 -11.88 -18.58 -0.58
N ILE A 164 -10.81 -18.44 0.21
CA ILE A 164 -9.49 -18.91 -0.16
C ILE A 164 -9.30 -20.36 0.29
N PHE A 165 -9.10 -21.25 -0.64
CA PHE A 165 -8.80 -22.66 -0.34
C PHE A 165 -7.41 -22.78 0.30
N VAL A 166 -7.33 -23.55 1.41
CA VAL A 166 -6.08 -23.82 2.12
C VAL A 166 -5.92 -25.33 2.32
N ALA A 167 -4.88 -25.89 1.74
CA ALA A 167 -4.57 -27.30 1.95
C ALA A 167 -4.14 -27.57 3.41
N LYS A 168 -4.37 -28.77 3.92
CA LYS A 168 -4.05 -29.14 5.30
C LYS A 168 -2.61 -28.84 5.71
N LYS A 169 -1.66 -29.07 4.81
CA LYS A 169 -0.23 -28.79 5.03
C LYS A 169 0.09 -27.30 5.18
N ASP A 170 -0.74 -26.44 4.59
CA ASP A 170 -0.57 -24.99 4.52
C ASP A 170 -1.44 -24.26 5.57
N SER A 171 -2.11 -25.01 6.46
CA SER A 171 -3.06 -24.48 7.45
C SER A 171 -2.41 -24.03 8.75
N MET A 172 -1.11 -24.23 8.94
CA MET A 172 -0.40 -23.88 10.19
C MET A 172 -1.04 -24.45 11.47
N GLY A 173 -1.86 -25.49 11.35
CA GLY A 173 -2.61 -26.04 12.48
C GLY A 173 -3.84 -25.22 12.92
N ALA A 174 -4.27 -24.26 12.13
CA ALA A 174 -5.46 -23.47 12.43
C ALA A 174 -6.70 -24.34 12.59
N MET A 175 -7.62 -23.89 13.44
CA MET A 175 -8.90 -24.52 13.73
C MET A 175 -10.04 -23.60 13.28
N THR A 176 -11.23 -24.16 13.08
CA THR A 176 -12.42 -23.37 12.76
C THR A 176 -12.64 -22.26 13.79
N GLY A 177 -12.89 -21.04 13.30
CA GLY A 177 -13.05 -19.86 14.13
C GLY A 177 -11.77 -19.07 14.41
N HIS A 178 -10.60 -19.58 14.00
CA HIS A 178 -9.38 -18.77 14.07
C HIS A 178 -9.40 -17.64 13.05
N LYS A 179 -9.07 -16.44 13.49
CA LYS A 179 -8.67 -15.32 12.65
C LYS A 179 -7.24 -15.54 12.18
N VAL A 180 -7.03 -15.42 10.89
CA VAL A 180 -5.74 -15.75 10.26
C VAL A 180 -5.35 -14.72 9.23
N VAL A 181 -4.04 -14.59 9.01
CA VAL A 181 -3.48 -13.94 7.83
C VAL A 181 -3.13 -15.03 6.83
N CYS A 182 -3.72 -14.96 5.65
CA CYS A 182 -3.53 -15.91 4.56
C CYS A 182 -2.80 -15.23 3.40
N ARG A 183 -1.68 -15.78 2.96
CA ARG A 183 -0.99 -15.37 1.74
C ARG A 183 -1.63 -16.07 0.55
N ILE A 184 -1.98 -15.30 -0.48
CA ILE A 184 -2.54 -15.84 -1.72
C ILE A 184 -1.39 -16.43 -2.55
N THR A 185 -1.45 -17.72 -2.81
CA THR A 185 -0.46 -18.43 -3.65
C THR A 185 -0.95 -18.59 -5.09
N ASN A 186 -2.27 -18.68 -5.26
CA ASN A 186 -2.91 -18.75 -6.57
C ASN A 186 -4.23 -17.96 -6.53
N TYR A 187 -4.45 -17.05 -7.46
CA TYR A 187 -5.65 -16.19 -7.49
C TYR A 187 -6.88 -16.85 -8.11
N GLY A 188 -6.75 -18.11 -8.48
CA GLY A 188 -7.80 -18.78 -9.25
C GLY A 188 -7.90 -18.23 -10.68
N ALA A 189 -8.29 -19.07 -11.59
CA ALA A 189 -8.68 -18.72 -12.94
C ALA A 189 -9.72 -19.73 -13.42
N ASP A 190 -10.54 -19.35 -14.38
CA ASP A 190 -11.50 -20.28 -15.01
C ASP A 190 -12.41 -21.01 -14.00
N HIS A 191 -13.02 -20.26 -13.09
CA HIS A 191 -13.95 -20.77 -12.05
C HIS A 191 -13.31 -21.64 -10.95
N LYS A 192 -12.00 -21.60 -10.79
CA LYS A 192 -11.33 -22.24 -9.64
C LYS A 192 -11.24 -21.25 -8.48
N SER A 193 -11.49 -21.73 -7.27
CA SER A 193 -11.27 -20.94 -6.05
C SER A 193 -9.81 -20.53 -5.94
N PRO A 194 -9.52 -19.34 -5.43
CA PRO A 194 -8.15 -18.95 -5.10
C PRO A 194 -7.58 -19.87 -4.01
N GLU A 195 -6.26 -20.03 -4.02
CA GLU A 195 -5.54 -20.87 -3.07
C GLU A 195 -4.57 -20.03 -2.24
N GLY A 196 -4.35 -20.40 -1.00
CA GLY A 196 -3.45 -19.70 -0.11
C GLY A 196 -2.83 -20.58 0.96
N GLU A 197 -1.90 -20.00 1.69
CA GLU A 197 -1.27 -20.57 2.87
C GLU A 197 -1.49 -19.64 4.07
N ILE A 198 -1.78 -20.20 5.24
CA ILE A 198 -1.85 -19.42 6.47
C ILE A 198 -0.42 -19.12 6.91
N ILE A 199 -0.12 -17.83 7.12
CA ILE A 199 1.19 -17.35 7.54
C ILE A 199 1.20 -16.82 8.97
N GLU A 200 0.03 -16.52 9.54
CA GLU A 200 -0.14 -16.06 10.93
C GLU A 200 -1.51 -16.47 11.45
N ILE A 201 -1.58 -16.92 12.71
CA ILE A 201 -2.82 -17.12 13.45
C ILE A 201 -2.93 -16.00 14.48
N LEU A 202 -3.97 -15.16 14.37
CA LEU A 202 -4.17 -13.99 15.20
C LEU A 202 -4.83 -14.30 16.56
N GLY A 203 -5.57 -15.42 16.62
CA GLY A 203 -6.36 -15.84 17.76
C GLY A 203 -7.71 -16.40 17.33
N HIS A 204 -8.55 -16.80 18.27
CA HIS A 204 -9.92 -17.18 17.97
C HIS A 204 -10.80 -15.94 17.85
N VAL A 205 -11.84 -15.98 17.02
CA VAL A 205 -12.77 -14.86 16.79
C VAL A 205 -13.40 -14.30 18.08
N ASN A 206 -13.47 -15.12 19.13
CA ASN A 206 -14.01 -14.73 20.44
C ASN A 206 -12.93 -14.29 21.45
N ASP A 207 -11.65 -14.30 21.09
CA ASP A 207 -10.58 -13.89 21.99
C ASP A 207 -10.49 -12.35 22.03
N PRO A 208 -10.32 -11.76 23.21
CA PRO A 208 -10.18 -10.31 23.33
C PRO A 208 -9.01 -9.76 22.51
N GLY A 209 -9.24 -8.69 21.74
CA GLY A 209 -8.23 -8.01 20.95
C GLY A 209 -7.95 -8.60 19.58
N THR A 210 -8.47 -9.81 19.26
CA THR A 210 -8.31 -10.43 17.95
C THR A 210 -8.95 -9.62 16.84
N ASP A 211 -10.05 -8.94 17.12
CA ASP A 211 -10.72 -8.02 16.19
C ASP A 211 -9.83 -6.83 15.83
N ILE A 212 -9.21 -6.18 16.82
CA ILE A 212 -8.28 -5.06 16.61
C ILE A 212 -7.07 -5.54 15.83
N LEU A 213 -6.45 -6.67 16.23
CA LEU A 213 -5.29 -7.22 15.56
C LEU A 213 -5.60 -7.60 14.10
N SER A 214 -6.81 -8.10 13.83
CA SER A 214 -7.28 -8.40 12.47
C SER A 214 -7.31 -7.13 11.59
N VAL A 215 -7.78 -6.00 12.12
CA VAL A 215 -7.77 -4.71 11.42
C VAL A 215 -6.34 -4.24 11.17
N VAL A 216 -5.49 -4.30 12.19
CA VAL A 216 -4.07 -3.90 12.10
C VAL A 216 -3.38 -4.68 10.96
N ARG A 217 -3.58 -5.99 10.91
CA ARG A 217 -3.00 -6.84 9.85
C ARG A 217 -3.63 -6.63 8.48
N ALA A 218 -4.94 -6.35 8.41
CA ALA A 218 -5.63 -6.09 7.15
C ALA A 218 -5.14 -4.82 6.44
N TYR A 219 -4.63 -3.85 7.22
CA TYR A 219 -4.06 -2.60 6.71
C TYR A 219 -2.52 -2.61 6.67
N ASP A 220 -1.90 -3.76 6.94
CA ASP A 220 -0.44 -3.92 6.96
C ASP A 220 0.26 -2.89 7.87
N ILE A 221 -0.39 -2.56 9.00
CA ILE A 221 0.16 -1.61 9.98
C ILE A 221 1.27 -2.33 10.75
N PRO A 222 2.51 -1.81 10.74
CA PRO A 222 3.60 -2.40 11.50
C PRO A 222 3.31 -2.31 13.00
N VAL A 223 3.46 -3.43 13.71
CA VAL A 223 3.26 -3.52 15.17
C VAL A 223 4.58 -3.51 15.95
N GLU A 224 5.69 -3.62 15.24
CA GLU A 224 7.03 -3.57 15.79
C GLU A 224 7.84 -2.50 15.06
N TYR A 225 8.72 -1.83 15.79
CA TYR A 225 9.65 -0.90 15.18
C TYR A 225 10.75 -1.66 14.42
N PRO A 226 11.15 -1.20 13.23
CA PRO A 226 12.28 -1.78 12.51
C PRO A 226 13.56 -1.76 13.36
N ASP A 227 14.42 -2.78 13.19
CA ASP A 227 15.70 -2.91 13.93
C ASP A 227 16.54 -1.62 13.89
N LYS A 228 16.57 -0.93 12.75
CA LYS A 228 17.28 0.34 12.60
C LYS A 228 16.77 1.44 13.55
N VAL A 229 15.48 1.45 13.83
CA VAL A 229 14.87 2.41 14.77
C VAL A 229 15.26 2.00 16.19
N MET A 230 15.13 0.71 16.52
CA MET A 230 15.53 0.19 17.83
C MET A 230 17.02 0.38 18.09
N ASP A 231 17.87 0.21 17.09
CA ASP A 231 19.29 0.47 17.19
C ASP A 231 19.61 1.95 17.45
N SER A 232 18.86 2.88 16.83
CA SER A 232 19.06 4.31 17.05
C SER A 232 18.70 4.77 18.46
N LEU A 233 17.85 4.01 19.18
CA LEU A 233 17.52 4.32 20.58
C LEU A 233 18.66 4.01 21.54
N LYS A 234 19.60 3.13 21.18
CA LYS A 234 20.74 2.76 22.03
C LYS A 234 21.70 3.91 22.30
N ASP A 235 21.72 4.89 21.39
CA ASP A 235 22.58 6.07 21.48
C ASP A 235 21.87 7.27 22.15
N ILE A 236 20.60 7.12 22.52
CA ILE A 236 19.82 8.15 23.20
C ILE A 236 19.93 7.91 24.72
N PRO A 237 20.47 8.86 25.49
CA PRO A 237 20.54 8.71 26.93
C PRO A 237 19.14 8.73 27.58
N ASP A 238 18.96 7.96 28.66
CA ASP A 238 17.70 7.92 29.42
C ASP A 238 17.46 9.18 30.25
N GLU A 239 18.52 9.96 30.52
CA GLU A 239 18.47 11.19 31.32
C GLU A 239 19.13 12.34 30.57
N VAL A 240 18.69 13.57 30.89
CA VAL A 240 19.26 14.79 30.32
C VAL A 240 20.61 15.08 30.99
N ASP A 241 21.68 15.20 30.21
CA ASP A 241 23.04 15.49 30.67
C ASP A 241 23.25 16.99 30.88
N GLU A 242 24.21 17.36 31.75
CA GLU A 242 24.64 18.75 31.93
C GLU A 242 25.12 19.39 30.63
N ALA A 243 25.70 18.61 29.73
CA ALA A 243 26.11 19.08 28.42
C ALA A 243 24.94 19.59 27.56
N ASP A 244 23.73 19.10 27.80
CA ASP A 244 22.52 19.52 27.08
C ASP A 244 22.04 20.93 27.51
N PHE A 245 22.53 21.44 28.62
CA PHE A 245 22.21 22.81 29.08
C PHE A 245 23.02 23.90 28.39
N VAL A 246 24.08 23.52 27.68
CA VAL A 246 24.96 24.50 27.02
C VAL A 246 24.18 25.24 25.92
N GLY A 247 24.15 26.58 26.04
CA GLY A 247 23.44 27.44 25.09
C GLY A 247 21.91 27.52 25.28
N ARG A 248 21.39 26.96 26.36
CA ARG A 248 19.98 27.04 26.78
C ARG A 248 19.80 28.00 27.95
N THR A 249 18.61 28.62 28.05
CA THR A 249 18.22 29.44 29.18
C THR A 249 17.48 28.56 30.18
N ASP A 250 17.87 28.61 31.44
CA ASP A 250 17.25 27.86 32.52
C ASP A 250 15.98 28.56 33.03
N PHE A 251 14.82 27.97 32.74
CA PHE A 251 13.51 28.44 33.22
C PHE A 251 12.95 27.61 34.39
N ARG A 252 13.71 26.68 34.97
CA ARG A 252 13.23 25.79 36.05
C ARG A 252 12.80 26.53 37.31
N ALA A 253 13.25 27.74 37.52
CA ALA A 253 12.84 28.59 38.64
C ALA A 253 11.53 29.36 38.40
N LEU A 254 11.02 29.40 37.19
CA LEU A 254 9.77 30.09 36.87
C LEU A 254 8.55 29.19 37.15
N PRO A 255 7.47 29.78 37.73
CA PRO A 255 6.20 29.06 37.84
C PRO A 255 5.71 28.66 36.43
N THR A 256 5.73 27.38 36.16
CA THR A 256 5.35 26.80 34.87
C THR A 256 4.19 25.85 35.05
N VAL A 257 3.18 25.93 34.21
CA VAL A 257 2.01 25.05 34.25
C VAL A 257 1.75 24.48 32.88
N THR A 258 1.27 23.25 32.84
CA THR A 258 0.68 22.61 31.65
C THR A 258 -0.85 22.58 31.85
N ILE A 259 -1.60 22.56 30.75
CA ILE A 259 -3.07 22.49 30.76
C ILE A 259 -3.46 21.35 29.84
N ASP A 260 -3.48 20.16 30.41
CA ASP A 260 -3.72 18.91 29.70
C ASP A 260 -5.00 18.24 30.17
N GLY A 261 -5.48 17.25 29.41
CA GLY A 261 -6.58 16.42 29.85
C GLY A 261 -6.20 15.55 31.06
N GLU A 262 -7.19 15.12 31.83
CA GLU A 262 -7.01 14.31 33.05
C GLU A 262 -6.25 12.99 32.78
N ASP A 263 -6.38 12.43 31.59
CA ASP A 263 -5.74 11.18 31.15
C ASP A 263 -4.42 11.38 30.40
N ALA A 264 -3.94 12.62 30.25
CA ALA A 264 -2.71 12.91 29.51
C ALA A 264 -1.50 12.24 30.20
N LYS A 265 -0.72 11.50 29.41
CA LYS A 265 0.52 10.85 29.86
C LYS A 265 1.74 11.66 29.49
N ASP A 266 1.63 12.47 28.45
CA ASP A 266 2.67 13.37 27.95
C ASP A 266 2.22 14.81 28.18
N LEU A 267 3.04 15.58 28.88
CA LEU A 267 2.80 16.99 29.20
C LEU A 267 3.67 17.84 28.29
N ASP A 268 3.19 18.04 27.04
CA ASP A 268 4.01 18.58 25.97
C ASP A 268 4.23 20.09 26.07
N ASP A 269 3.16 20.87 26.06
CA ASP A 269 3.25 22.32 26.00
C ASP A 269 3.01 22.94 27.40
N ALA A 270 3.79 23.96 27.69
CA ALA A 270 3.69 24.65 29.00
C ALA A 270 3.63 26.17 28.83
N ILE A 271 3.10 26.81 29.84
CA ILE A 271 3.07 28.27 29.91
C ILE A 271 3.68 28.77 31.21
N THR A 272 4.36 29.92 31.11
CA THR A 272 4.80 30.73 32.27
C THR A 272 4.17 32.10 32.17
N LEU A 273 3.87 32.68 33.33
CA LEU A 273 3.37 34.05 33.42
C LEU A 273 4.14 34.81 34.52
N SER A 274 4.69 35.95 34.17
CA SER A 274 5.27 36.88 35.14
C SER A 274 4.59 38.27 35.01
N PHE A 275 4.64 39.00 36.09
CA PHE A 275 4.12 40.37 36.15
C PHE A 275 5.14 41.27 36.82
N GLU A 276 5.72 42.21 36.07
CA GLU A 276 6.71 43.15 36.53
C GLU A 276 6.40 44.55 35.97
N ASP A 277 6.52 45.58 36.79
CA ASP A 277 6.34 46.99 36.37
C ASP A 277 5.02 47.30 35.65
N GLY A 278 3.95 46.59 36.01
CA GLY A 278 2.64 46.77 35.38
C GLY A 278 2.47 46.02 34.05
N VAL A 279 3.46 45.20 33.64
CA VAL A 279 3.46 44.43 32.40
C VAL A 279 3.38 42.94 32.67
N TYR A 280 2.50 42.25 31.98
CA TYR A 280 2.46 40.79 31.96
C TYR A 280 3.36 40.26 30.84
N THR A 281 4.21 39.30 31.18
CA THR A 281 5.02 38.56 30.24
C THR A 281 4.54 37.11 30.21
N LEU A 282 4.02 36.68 29.08
CA LEU A 282 3.59 35.29 28.84
C LEU A 282 4.68 34.54 28.07
N GLY A 283 5.20 33.47 28.68
CA GLY A 283 6.05 32.49 27.97
C GLY A 283 5.22 31.32 27.49
N VAL A 284 5.37 30.96 26.21
CA VAL A 284 4.77 29.75 25.63
C VAL A 284 5.90 28.80 25.32
N HIS A 285 5.94 27.67 26.00
CA HIS A 285 6.97 26.65 25.88
C HIS A 285 6.37 25.49 25.11
N LEU A 286 6.75 25.38 23.82
CA LEU A 286 6.27 24.30 22.96
C LEU A 286 7.14 23.06 23.18
N SER A 287 6.53 21.91 22.97
CA SER A 287 7.14 20.60 23.13
C SER A 287 8.49 20.45 22.43
N LEU A 288 9.29 19.52 22.96
CA LEU A 288 10.59 19.11 22.42
C LEU A 288 10.52 18.43 21.03
N ILE A 289 9.36 18.33 20.43
CA ILE A 289 9.13 17.77 19.09
C ILE A 289 10.10 18.33 18.04
N HIS A 290 10.55 19.57 18.19
CA HIS A 290 11.54 20.20 17.33
C HIS A 290 12.98 19.74 17.59
N ILE A 291 13.22 19.03 18.69
CA ILE A 291 14.56 18.55 19.09
C ILE A 291 14.67 17.04 18.82
N SER A 292 13.64 16.28 19.15
CA SER A 292 13.62 14.83 18.96
C SER A 292 13.28 14.42 17.52
N GLU A 293 12.48 15.21 16.83
CA GLU A 293 12.27 15.02 15.41
C GLU A 293 13.20 15.96 14.64
N PRO A 294 14.15 15.44 13.85
CA PRO A 294 14.77 16.23 12.80
C PRO A 294 13.64 16.60 11.85
N THR A 295 12.95 17.65 12.17
CA THR A 295 11.86 18.19 11.38
C THR A 295 12.37 18.23 9.98
N ARG A 296 11.83 17.41 9.14
CA ARG A 296 11.89 17.59 7.72
C ARG A 296 11.34 19.00 7.48
N ARG A 297 12.23 19.98 7.49
CA ARG A 297 12.00 21.30 6.94
C ARG A 297 11.70 21.13 5.45
N ARG A 298 10.53 20.63 5.15
CA ARG A 298 9.92 20.79 3.86
C ARG A 298 8.55 21.33 4.16
N GLY A 299 8.51 22.63 3.93
CA GLY A 299 7.41 23.49 4.12
C GLY A 299 6.06 22.88 3.79
N ILE A 300 5.22 23.23 4.61
CA ILE A 300 3.83 23.48 4.28
C ILE A 300 3.81 24.56 3.19
#